data_527d576519c5eecde224dd758a98e987
#
_entry.id   527d576519c5eecde224dd758a98e987
#
_cell.length_a   1.000
_cell.length_b   1.000
_cell.length_c   1.000
_cell.angle_alpha   90.00
_cell.angle_beta   90.00
_cell.angle_gamma   90.00
#
_symmetry.space_group_name_H-M   'P 1'
#
loop_
_entity.id
_entity.type
_entity.pdbx_description
1 polymer ?
#
loop_
_entity_poly.entity_id
_entity_poly.type
_entity_poly.pdbx_seq_one_letter_code
_entity_poly.pdbx_strand_id
1 'polypeptide(L)'
;ANYTEFFFTGGKKLLVTKTLKEFEDILAPLGFFRVHQSHLVNTKFITEFVKSDGGHLLMKEGSTIPVSTRRRAEVIKMLEEL
;
A
#
# COMPACT_ATOMS: atom_id res chain seq x y z
N ALA A 1 8.85 -4.97 -12.91
CA ALA A 1 8.03 -4.24 -13.86
C ALA A 1 8.49 -2.79 -13.96
N ASN A 2 8.37 -2.20 -15.14
CA ASN A 2 8.84 -0.85 -15.41
C ASN A 2 7.70 0.17 -15.43
N TYR A 3 6.59 -0.16 -14.81
CA TYR A 3 5.44 0.74 -14.73
C TYR A 3 4.68 0.50 -13.44
N THR A 4 3.88 1.50 -13.07
CA THR A 4 3.04 1.47 -11.87
C THR A 4 1.63 1.84 -12.24
N GLU A 5 0.66 1.12 -11.72
CA GLU A 5 -0.74 1.44 -11.90
C GLU A 5 -1.27 2.11 -10.64
N PHE A 6 -1.87 3.29 -10.80
CA PHE A 6 -2.51 4.02 -9.71
C PHE A 6 -3.99 3.73 -9.70
N PHE A 7 -4.52 3.52 -8.52
CA PHE A 7 -5.95 3.31 -8.31
C PHE A 7 -6.47 4.48 -7.47
N PHE A 8 -7.26 5.33 -8.07
CA PHE A 8 -7.80 6.52 -7.41
C PHE A 8 -9.16 6.22 -6.78
N THR A 9 -9.50 7.01 -5.75
CA THR A 9 -10.88 7.01 -5.25
C THR A 9 -11.83 7.31 -6.40
N GLY A 10 -12.97 6.63 -6.44
CA GLY A 10 -13.91 6.78 -7.55
C GLY A 10 -13.69 5.81 -8.69
N GLY A 11 -12.67 4.95 -8.60
CA GLY A 11 -12.48 3.87 -9.57
C GLY A 11 -11.61 4.20 -10.76
N LYS A 12 -11.09 5.41 -10.88
CA LYS A 12 -10.18 5.75 -11.96
C LYS A 12 -8.83 5.07 -11.77
N LYS A 13 -8.20 4.73 -12.89
CA LYS A 13 -6.87 4.11 -12.93
C LYS A 13 -5.95 4.93 -13.81
N LEU A 14 -4.66 4.91 -13.50
CA LEU A 14 -3.64 5.59 -14.29
C LEU A 14 -2.40 4.70 -14.35
N LEU A 15 -1.89 4.46 -15.55
CA LEU A 15 -0.67 3.71 -15.75
C LEU A 15 0.47 4.68 -16.05
N VAL A 16 1.54 4.60 -15.27
CA VAL A 16 2.70 5.49 -15.40
C VAL A 16 3.95 4.65 -15.57
N THR A 17 4.82 5.04 -16.50
CA THR A 17 6.03 4.28 -16.83
C THR A 17 7.17 4.62 -15.86
N LYS A 18 6.92 4.43 -14.58
CA LYS A 18 7.92 4.50 -13.51
C LYS A 18 7.72 3.32 -12.60
N THR A 19 8.80 2.90 -11.94
CA THR A 19 8.74 1.75 -11.04
C THR A 19 8.06 2.11 -9.73
N LEU A 20 7.59 1.09 -9.03
CA LEU A 20 6.98 1.31 -7.73
C LEU A 20 7.99 1.87 -6.73
N LYS A 21 9.27 1.48 -6.85
CA LYS A 21 10.34 2.00 -6.00
C LYS A 21 10.52 3.51 -6.18
N GLU A 22 10.43 4.00 -7.40
CA GLU A 22 10.53 5.43 -7.66
C GLU A 22 9.39 6.19 -7.00
N PHE A 23 8.17 5.64 -7.08
CA PHE A 23 7.02 6.26 -6.43
C PHE A 23 7.07 6.13 -4.90
N GLU A 24 7.64 5.05 -4.39
CA GLU A 24 7.83 4.92 -2.95
C GLU A 24 8.64 6.10 -2.41
N ASP A 25 9.73 6.43 -3.08
CA ASP A 25 10.59 7.53 -2.65
C ASP A 25 9.88 8.89 -2.75
N ILE A 26 9.11 9.09 -3.81
CA ILE A 26 8.39 10.36 -4.02
C ILE A 26 7.24 10.53 -3.04
N LEU A 27 6.50 9.45 -2.77
CA LEU A 27 5.23 9.52 -2.04
C LEU A 27 5.34 9.22 -0.55
N ALA A 28 6.47 8.67 -0.09
CA ALA A 28 6.65 8.39 1.33
C ALA A 28 6.41 9.62 2.21
N PRO A 29 6.92 10.82 1.86
CA PRO A 29 6.66 12.01 2.67
C PRO A 29 5.19 12.41 2.73
N LEU A 30 4.38 11.91 1.81
CA LEU A 30 2.95 12.22 1.74
C LEU A 30 2.08 11.17 2.41
N GLY A 31 2.68 10.21 3.12
CA GLY A 31 1.92 9.22 3.86
C GLY A 31 1.67 7.92 3.11
N PHE A 32 2.45 7.65 2.07
CA PHE A 32 2.37 6.35 1.38
C PHE A 32 3.39 5.39 1.97
N PHE A 33 3.01 4.13 2.11
CA PHE A 33 3.85 3.12 2.72
C PHE A 33 3.90 1.86 1.87
N ARG A 34 5.11 1.31 1.70
CA ARG A 34 5.32 0.09 0.94
C ARG A 34 4.98 -1.11 1.81
N VAL A 35 3.94 -1.86 1.45
CA VAL A 35 3.44 -2.97 2.28
C VAL A 35 3.69 -4.33 1.63
N HIS A 36 4.10 -4.33 0.38
CA HIS A 36 4.32 -5.55 -0.40
C HIS A 36 5.25 -5.19 -1.54
N GLN A 37 5.92 -6.20 -2.12
CA GLN A 37 6.77 -5.97 -3.29
C GLN A 37 6.01 -5.25 -4.40
N SER A 38 4.71 -5.50 -4.52
CA SER A 38 3.88 -4.97 -5.60
C SER A 38 2.87 -3.92 -5.16
N HIS A 39 2.89 -3.49 -3.90
CA HIS A 39 1.85 -2.57 -3.39
C HIS A 39 2.39 -1.46 -2.53
N LEU A 40 1.95 -0.25 -2.85
CA LEU A 40 2.22 0.97 -2.11
C LEU A 40 0.86 1.60 -1.79
N VAL A 41 0.58 1.90 -0.53
CA VAL A 41 -0.74 2.35 -0.11
C VAL A 41 -0.68 3.71 0.57
N ASN A 42 -1.76 4.49 0.41
CA ASN A 42 -1.96 5.70 1.19
C ASN A 42 -2.48 5.28 2.57
N THR A 43 -1.69 5.53 3.61
CA THR A 43 -2.01 5.06 4.96
C THR A 43 -3.32 5.64 5.50
N LYS A 44 -3.74 6.79 5.01
CA LYS A 44 -5.01 7.41 5.44
C LYS A 44 -6.23 6.58 5.03
N PHE A 45 -6.09 5.70 4.05
CA PHE A 45 -7.20 4.91 3.54
C PHE A 45 -7.22 3.48 4.07
N ILE A 46 -6.36 3.15 5.03
CA ILE A 46 -6.37 1.85 5.69
C ILE A 46 -7.40 1.86 6.80
N THR A 47 -8.30 0.86 6.82
CA THR A 47 -9.27 0.73 7.90
C THR A 47 -8.85 -0.32 8.93
N GLU A 48 -8.14 -1.37 8.49
CA GLU A 48 -7.89 -2.49 9.37
C GLU A 48 -6.76 -3.36 8.84
N PHE A 49 -5.99 -3.96 9.76
CA PHE A 49 -5.05 -5.03 9.43
C PHE A 49 -5.69 -6.36 9.83
N VAL A 50 -5.86 -7.25 8.87
CA VAL A 50 -6.47 -8.56 9.07
C VAL A 50 -5.36 -9.60 9.11
N LYS A 51 -5.27 -10.36 10.20
CA LYS A 51 -4.15 -11.31 10.40
C LYS A 51 -4.28 -12.60 9.61
N SER A 52 -5.49 -12.96 9.18
CA SER A 52 -5.71 -14.22 8.46
C SER A 52 -4.97 -14.23 7.13
N ASP A 53 -4.68 -15.44 6.64
CA ASP A 53 -4.06 -15.66 5.33
C ASP A 53 -2.75 -14.89 5.13
N GLY A 54 -1.91 -14.85 6.19
CA GLY A 54 -0.62 -14.21 6.12
C GLY A 54 -0.62 -12.71 6.36
N GLY A 55 -1.79 -12.10 6.47
CA GLY A 55 -1.94 -10.68 6.74
C GLY A 55 -2.26 -9.86 5.51
N HIS A 56 -3.28 -9.02 5.63
CA HIS A 56 -3.62 -8.09 4.57
C HIS A 56 -4.27 -6.84 5.17
N LEU A 57 -4.29 -5.79 4.38
CA LEU A 57 -4.93 -4.53 4.77
C LEU A 57 -6.30 -4.45 4.11
N LEU A 58 -7.28 -3.99 4.87
CA LEU A 58 -8.58 -3.62 4.34
C LEU A 58 -8.58 -2.12 4.11
N MET A 59 -8.91 -1.71 2.89
CA MET A 59 -8.93 -0.29 2.53
C MET A 59 -10.35 0.26 2.63
N LYS A 60 -10.46 1.58 2.73
CA LYS A 60 -11.77 2.24 2.91
C LYS A 60 -12.78 1.91 1.82
N GLU A 61 -12.31 1.75 0.57
CA GLU A 61 -13.22 1.44 -0.53
C GLU A 61 -13.51 -0.06 -0.65
N GLY A 62 -13.00 -0.88 0.28
CA GLY A 62 -13.32 -2.31 0.34
C GLY A 62 -12.28 -3.24 -0.24
N SER A 63 -11.27 -2.74 -0.93
CA SER A 63 -10.24 -3.62 -1.48
C SER A 63 -9.35 -4.17 -0.37
N THR A 64 -8.74 -5.33 -0.63
CA THR A 64 -7.78 -5.95 0.28
C THR A 64 -6.40 -5.93 -0.38
N ILE A 65 -5.39 -5.55 0.38
CA ILE A 65 -4.02 -5.44 -0.10
C ILE A 65 -3.15 -6.41 0.69
N PRO A 66 -2.46 -7.33 0.03
CA PRO A 66 -1.60 -8.27 0.76
C PRO A 66 -0.40 -7.55 1.38
N VAL A 67 0.00 -8.02 2.56
CA VAL A 67 1.21 -7.55 3.23
C VAL A 67 2.24 -8.67 3.11
N SER A 68 3.43 -8.34 2.60
CA SER A 68 4.47 -9.35 2.47
C SER A 68 4.96 -9.77 3.86
N THR A 69 5.33 -11.04 4.00
CA THR A 69 5.85 -11.56 5.26
C THR A 69 7.04 -10.73 5.73
N ARG A 70 7.91 -10.37 4.82
CA ARG A 70 9.12 -9.61 5.13
C ARG A 70 8.81 -8.22 5.68
N ARG A 71 7.70 -7.61 5.27
CA ARG A 71 7.35 -6.24 5.66
C ARG A 71 6.35 -6.16 6.79
N ARG A 72 5.88 -7.32 7.28
CA ARG A 72 4.79 -7.38 8.25
C ARG A 72 5.08 -6.58 9.53
N ALA A 73 6.28 -6.78 10.09
CA ALA A 73 6.62 -6.12 11.34
C ALA A 73 6.62 -4.59 11.20
N GLU A 74 7.18 -4.07 10.10
CA GLU A 74 7.21 -2.63 9.90
C GLU A 74 5.84 -2.06 9.56
N VAL A 75 4.97 -2.84 8.90
CA VAL A 75 3.58 -2.42 8.64
C VAL A 75 2.82 -2.31 9.96
N ILE A 76 2.94 -3.30 10.83
CA ILE A 76 2.28 -3.26 12.14
C ILE A 76 2.77 -2.05 12.95
N LYS A 77 4.08 -1.82 12.94
CA LYS A 77 4.64 -0.66 13.64
C LYS A 77 4.11 0.65 13.08
N MET A 78 4.03 0.76 11.76
CA MET A 78 3.48 1.95 11.11
C MET A 78 2.04 2.20 11.56
N LEU A 79 1.22 1.14 11.60
CA LEU A 79 -0.18 1.26 12.02
C LEU A 79 -0.31 1.70 13.48
N GLU A 80 0.59 1.25 14.34
CA GLU A 80 0.58 1.64 15.76
C GLU A 80 0.94 3.10 15.96
N GLU A 81 1.62 3.70 14.99
CA GLU A 81 2.08 5.09 15.08
C GLU A 81 1.18 6.08 14.35
N LEU A 82 0.10 5.62 13.77
CA LEU A 82 -0.84 6.52 13.07
C LEU A 82 -1.67 7.38 14.02
#